data_0f6986c0aee3840748e4b4b4292aee5b
#
_entry.id   0f6986c0aee3840748e4b4b4292aee5b
#
_cell.length_a   1.000
_cell.length_b   1.000
_cell.length_c   1.000
_cell.angle_alpha   90.00
_cell.angle_beta   90.00
_cell.angle_gamma   90.00
#
_symmetry.space_group_name_H-M   'P 1'
#
loop_
_entity.id
_entity.type
_entity.pdbx_description
1 polymer ?
#
loop_
_entity_poly.entity_id
_entity_poly.type
_entity_poly.pdbx_seq_one_letter_code
_entity_poly.pdbx_strand_id
1 'polypeptide(L)'
;MACSYISASLSGPIRRHKDRAQNNATTNINPRTQASLRLRLVDMSNSEQALDSANEAVNIASKEAPNPPFAPQHILVTGGAGFIGANFVHGVARNHPQVHMTVLDALTYAGKRENLDGVPAANLTFVHGNICDAELVESLFSGLNQRSAAAVPPIGAIVHFAAESHNDNSILDASPFLNTNVTGTYVLLEAARRHDIRFHHISTDEVYGDLALDEPRKFTELSPYKPSGPYSASKAASDHLVRAWHRTHGLKTTISNCSNNYGPYQHVEKFIPRQITNILAGIRPKLYGPGLAVRDWISVEDHCSAIWTILTRGRIGETYLVGANGEYNNIDVLRMILKLMGRDANDFDHVNDRPGGDKRYAIDATKLQTELGWAPRYTDFEEGLAATIDWYRAHENWWMPDKAGTEEKYRKQGH
;
A
#
# COMPACT_ATOMS: atom_id res chain seq x y z
N MET A 1 7.00 29.40 24.35
CA MET A 1 8.27 30.14 24.17
C MET A 1 8.39 30.48 22.71
N ALA A 2 8.44 31.78 22.43
CA ALA A 2 8.30 32.36 21.10
C ALA A 2 9.57 32.18 20.27
N CYS A 3 9.43 31.77 19.00
CA CYS A 3 10.52 31.81 18.04
C CYS A 3 10.34 33.09 17.19
N SER A 4 11.31 34.01 17.34
CA SER A 4 11.32 35.31 16.68
C SER A 4 11.84 35.19 15.25
N TYR A 5 11.16 35.85 14.33
CA TYR A 5 11.53 36.11 12.95
C TYR A 5 12.76 37.03 12.85
N ILE A 6 13.70 36.68 11.96
CA ILE A 6 14.64 37.67 11.40
C ILE A 6 14.44 37.68 9.89
N SER A 7 13.90 38.76 9.39
CA SER A 7 13.84 39.14 7.98
C SER A 7 15.08 39.97 7.64
N ALA A 8 15.85 39.59 6.64
CA ALA A 8 16.84 40.44 6.01
C ALA A 8 16.55 40.55 4.53
N SER A 9 16.08 41.73 4.14
CA SER A 9 15.95 42.17 2.75
C SER A 9 17.29 42.67 2.22
N LEU A 10 17.73 42.18 1.10
CA LEU A 10 18.79 42.82 0.29
C LEU A 10 18.32 42.90 -1.16
N SER A 11 17.96 44.12 -1.56
CA SER A 11 17.73 44.56 -2.92
C SER A 11 19.04 45.16 -3.48
N GLY A 12 19.52 44.72 -4.63
CA GLY A 12 20.57 45.38 -5.39
C GLY A 12 20.55 44.90 -6.84
N PRO A 13 20.74 45.80 -7.84
CA PRO A 13 20.41 45.52 -9.23
C PRO A 13 21.50 44.79 -10.01
N ILE A 14 21.06 43.89 -10.88
CA ILE A 14 21.91 43.18 -11.85
C ILE A 14 22.25 44.10 -13.02
N ARG A 15 23.52 44.42 -13.20
CA ARG A 15 24.07 45.01 -14.43
C ARG A 15 24.47 43.90 -15.41
N ARG A 16 23.89 43.94 -16.62
CA ARG A 16 24.35 43.17 -17.77
C ARG A 16 25.61 43.83 -18.36
N HIS A 17 26.66 43.04 -18.57
CA HIS A 17 27.73 43.37 -19.55
C HIS A 17 27.88 42.19 -20.52
N LYS A 18 27.62 42.46 -21.78
CA LYS A 18 28.15 41.72 -22.95
C LYS A 18 29.55 42.24 -23.21
N ASP A 19 30.52 41.36 -23.48
CA ASP A 19 31.34 41.35 -24.71
C ASP A 19 32.51 40.36 -24.59
N ARG A 20 32.63 39.58 -25.66
CA ARG A 20 33.80 39.08 -26.40
C ARG A 20 35.15 38.91 -25.67
N ALA A 21 35.67 37.68 -25.68
CA ALA A 21 36.92 37.39 -26.44
C ALA A 21 37.22 35.89 -26.41
N GLN A 22 37.37 35.31 -27.58
CA GLN A 22 38.08 34.05 -27.80
C GLN A 22 39.53 34.24 -27.40
N ASN A 23 40.08 33.36 -26.54
CA ASN A 23 41.50 33.09 -26.51
C ASN A 23 41.74 31.62 -26.16
N ASN A 24 42.33 30.91 -27.12
CA ASN A 24 42.98 29.63 -26.95
C ASN A 24 44.13 29.78 -25.94
N ALA A 25 43.99 29.16 -24.77
CA ALA A 25 45.12 28.92 -23.88
C ALA A 25 45.24 27.42 -23.68
N THR A 26 46.08 26.79 -24.46
CA THR A 26 46.71 25.49 -24.13
C THR A 26 47.55 25.65 -22.89
N THR A 27 46.94 25.36 -21.73
CA THR A 27 47.66 25.27 -20.47
C THR A 27 48.47 23.97 -20.45
N ASN A 28 49.80 24.13 -20.68
CA ASN A 28 50.80 23.10 -20.42
C ASN A 28 50.79 22.76 -18.92
N ILE A 29 50.10 21.73 -18.49
CA ILE A 29 50.12 21.23 -17.12
C ILE A 29 51.42 20.45 -16.93
N ASN A 30 52.21 20.90 -15.96
CA ASN A 30 53.48 20.28 -15.58
C ASN A 30 53.30 18.76 -15.38
N PRO A 31 54.17 17.89 -15.91
CA PRO A 31 54.09 16.43 -15.80
C PRO A 31 54.02 15.91 -14.37
N ARG A 32 54.56 16.64 -13.40
CA ARG A 32 54.43 16.30 -11.95
C ARG A 32 53.00 16.51 -11.43
N THR A 33 52.27 17.49 -11.92
CA THR A 33 50.89 17.77 -11.55
C THR A 33 49.94 16.75 -12.18
N GLN A 34 50.23 16.30 -13.42
CA GLN A 34 49.47 15.21 -14.07
C GLN A 34 49.64 13.85 -13.37
N ALA A 35 50.87 13.54 -12.91
CA ALA A 35 51.15 12.33 -12.14
C ALA A 35 50.43 12.34 -10.77
N SER A 36 50.41 13.50 -10.09
CA SER A 36 49.70 13.69 -8.80
C SER A 36 48.17 13.60 -8.97
N LEU A 37 47.62 14.12 -10.05
CA LEU A 37 46.16 13.98 -10.38
C LEU A 37 45.79 12.54 -10.76
N ARG A 38 46.68 11.83 -11.51
CA ARG A 38 46.45 10.40 -11.82
C ARG A 38 46.54 9.51 -10.57
N LEU A 39 47.49 9.77 -9.67
CA LEU A 39 47.56 9.05 -8.40
C LEU A 39 46.32 9.28 -7.52
N ARG A 40 45.79 10.51 -7.43
CA ARG A 40 44.56 10.80 -6.69
C ARG A 40 43.31 10.16 -7.33
N LEU A 41 43.22 10.08 -8.68
CA LEU A 41 42.13 9.42 -9.37
C LEU A 41 42.18 7.88 -9.20
N VAL A 42 43.37 7.29 -9.15
CA VAL A 42 43.54 5.86 -8.89
C VAL A 42 43.23 5.53 -7.42
N ASP A 43 43.60 6.40 -6.47
CA ASP A 43 43.22 6.24 -5.06
C ASP A 43 41.69 6.38 -4.85
N MET A 44 41.04 7.29 -5.57
CA MET A 44 39.57 7.43 -5.52
C MET A 44 38.86 6.22 -6.11
N SER A 45 39.33 5.67 -7.24
CA SER A 45 38.72 4.47 -7.84
C SER A 45 38.93 3.22 -6.97
N ASN A 46 40.07 3.11 -6.29
CA ASN A 46 40.31 2.04 -5.34
C ASN A 46 39.48 2.19 -4.06
N SER A 47 39.17 3.43 -3.64
CA SER A 47 38.30 3.68 -2.49
C SER A 47 36.80 3.41 -2.83
N GLU A 48 36.37 3.70 -4.05
CA GLU A 48 35.00 3.33 -4.51
C GLU A 48 34.85 1.81 -4.62
N GLN A 49 35.83 1.10 -5.21
CA GLN A 49 35.80 -0.37 -5.26
C GLN A 49 35.92 -1.01 -3.87
N ALA A 50 36.64 -0.43 -2.95
CA ALA A 50 36.71 -0.88 -1.57
C ALA A 50 35.41 -0.59 -0.80
N LEU A 51 34.72 0.51 -1.10
CA LEU A 51 33.41 0.84 -0.55
C LEU A 51 32.33 -0.11 -1.10
N ASP A 52 32.37 -0.40 -2.40
CA ASP A 52 31.46 -1.35 -3.04
C ASP A 52 31.68 -2.78 -2.51
N SER A 53 32.93 -3.19 -2.37
CA SER A 53 33.26 -4.50 -1.78
C SER A 53 32.91 -4.58 -0.29
N ALA A 54 33.04 -3.50 0.46
CA ALA A 54 32.62 -3.41 1.85
C ALA A 54 31.09 -3.39 1.97
N ASN A 55 30.40 -2.72 1.07
CA ASN A 55 28.94 -2.73 0.98
C ASN A 55 28.37 -4.09 0.54
N GLU A 56 29.05 -4.77 -0.40
CA GLU A 56 28.76 -6.17 -0.74
C GLU A 56 29.01 -7.11 0.43
N ALA A 57 30.12 -6.97 1.14
CA ALA A 57 30.43 -7.76 2.33
C ALA A 57 29.45 -7.50 3.49
N VAL A 58 29.01 -6.26 3.69
CA VAL A 58 27.94 -5.89 4.63
C VAL A 58 26.60 -6.47 4.19
N ASN A 59 26.28 -6.46 2.89
CA ASN A 59 25.10 -7.11 2.34
C ASN A 59 25.15 -8.65 2.43
N ILE A 60 26.34 -9.25 2.35
CA ILE A 60 26.53 -10.70 2.52
C ILE A 60 26.51 -11.07 4.01
N ALA A 61 27.07 -10.25 4.89
CA ALA A 61 27.03 -10.47 6.35
C ALA A 61 25.65 -10.20 6.97
N SER A 62 24.79 -9.42 6.34
CA SER A 62 23.40 -9.19 6.75
C SER A 62 22.41 -10.28 6.28
N LYS A 63 22.87 -11.35 5.67
CA LYS A 63 22.09 -12.60 5.54
C LYS A 63 22.04 -13.30 6.89
N GLU A 64 21.43 -12.65 7.87
CA GLU A 64 20.99 -13.36 9.08
C GLU A 64 20.15 -14.55 8.66
N ALA A 65 20.34 -15.68 9.33
CA ALA A 65 19.53 -16.86 9.13
C ALA A 65 18.04 -16.47 9.16
N PRO A 66 17.20 -17.03 8.28
CA PRO A 66 15.80 -16.70 8.26
C PRO A 66 15.23 -16.86 9.68
N ASN A 67 14.52 -15.82 10.16
CA ASN A 67 13.86 -15.89 11.46
C ASN A 67 13.04 -17.18 11.53
N PRO A 68 13.02 -17.88 12.69
CA PRO A 68 12.16 -19.04 12.84
C PRO A 68 10.72 -18.66 12.50
N PRO A 69 9.98 -19.55 11.79
CA PRO A 69 8.60 -19.25 11.41
C PRO A 69 7.77 -18.81 12.62
N PHE A 70 7.11 -17.69 12.50
CA PHE A 70 6.21 -17.18 13.54
C PHE A 70 4.84 -17.86 13.36
N ALA A 71 4.34 -18.50 14.41
CA ALA A 71 3.05 -19.19 14.43
C ALA A 71 2.09 -18.48 15.39
N PRO A 72 1.35 -17.45 14.93
CA PRO A 72 0.40 -16.74 15.78
C PRO A 72 -0.76 -17.65 16.18
N GLN A 73 -1.15 -17.59 17.44
CA GLN A 73 -2.37 -18.23 17.94
C GLN A 73 -3.54 -17.24 18.01
N HIS A 74 -3.25 -15.96 18.19
CA HIS A 74 -4.22 -14.89 18.23
C HIS A 74 -3.64 -13.63 17.56
N ILE A 75 -4.40 -13.03 16.66
CA ILE A 75 -4.01 -11.80 15.96
C ILE A 75 -5.09 -10.73 16.13
N LEU A 76 -4.66 -9.48 16.27
CA LEU A 76 -5.52 -8.30 16.15
C LEU A 76 -5.51 -7.86 14.68
N VAL A 77 -6.68 -7.86 14.06
CA VAL A 77 -6.88 -7.40 12.68
C VAL A 77 -7.63 -6.08 12.72
N THR A 78 -6.97 -4.96 12.43
CA THR A 78 -7.64 -3.67 12.36
C THR A 78 -8.14 -3.42 10.95
N GLY A 79 -9.34 -2.84 10.79
CA GLY A 79 -9.96 -2.68 9.47
C GLY A 79 -10.42 -4.00 8.85
N GLY A 80 -10.67 -5.02 9.69
CA GLY A 80 -11.02 -6.36 9.25
C GLY A 80 -12.43 -6.51 8.69
N ALA A 81 -13.30 -5.50 8.82
CA ALA A 81 -14.62 -5.46 8.19
C ALA A 81 -14.60 -4.70 6.84
N GLY A 82 -13.43 -4.17 6.42
CA GLY A 82 -13.21 -3.57 5.11
C GLY A 82 -12.88 -4.62 4.04
N PHE A 83 -12.63 -4.17 2.81
CA PHE A 83 -12.40 -5.02 1.64
C PHE A 83 -11.28 -6.06 1.83
N ILE A 84 -10.03 -5.60 1.98
CA ILE A 84 -8.87 -6.51 2.07
C ILE A 84 -8.89 -7.25 3.42
N GLY A 85 -9.22 -6.53 4.50
CA GLY A 85 -9.26 -7.10 5.85
C GLY A 85 -10.26 -8.26 5.98
N ALA A 86 -11.46 -8.15 5.40
CA ALA A 86 -12.47 -9.22 5.42
C ALA A 86 -11.99 -10.46 4.67
N ASN A 87 -11.42 -10.28 3.47
CA ASN A 87 -10.82 -11.40 2.72
C ASN A 87 -9.68 -12.08 3.50
N PHE A 88 -8.85 -11.30 4.20
CA PHE A 88 -7.81 -11.83 5.07
C PHE A 88 -8.40 -12.64 6.22
N VAL A 89 -9.42 -12.12 6.90
CA VAL A 89 -10.10 -12.83 8.01
C VAL A 89 -10.73 -14.14 7.53
N HIS A 90 -11.43 -14.14 6.39
CA HIS A 90 -11.95 -15.37 5.78
C HIS A 90 -10.86 -16.36 5.38
N GLY A 91 -9.77 -15.85 4.79
CA GLY A 91 -8.62 -16.66 4.40
C GLY A 91 -7.95 -17.35 5.60
N VAL A 92 -7.73 -16.61 6.69
CA VAL A 92 -7.15 -17.14 7.93
C VAL A 92 -8.11 -18.15 8.58
N ALA A 93 -9.40 -17.85 8.70
CA ALA A 93 -10.37 -18.77 9.29
C ALA A 93 -10.45 -20.10 8.53
N ARG A 94 -10.32 -20.07 7.20
CA ARG A 94 -10.37 -21.26 6.34
C ARG A 94 -9.08 -22.08 6.39
N ASN A 95 -7.93 -21.43 6.30
CA ASN A 95 -6.65 -22.08 6.12
C ASN A 95 -5.90 -22.31 7.44
N HIS A 96 -6.26 -21.57 8.50
CA HIS A 96 -5.61 -21.59 9.81
C HIS A 96 -6.67 -21.58 10.94
N PRO A 97 -7.57 -22.60 10.98
CA PRO A 97 -8.71 -22.61 11.90
C PRO A 97 -8.33 -22.64 13.39
N GLN A 98 -7.06 -22.87 13.72
CA GLN A 98 -6.54 -22.78 15.09
C GLN A 98 -6.24 -21.35 15.54
N VAL A 99 -6.24 -20.37 14.60
CA VAL A 99 -5.93 -18.97 14.90
C VAL A 99 -7.20 -18.23 15.31
N HIS A 100 -7.17 -17.58 16.45
CA HIS A 100 -8.20 -16.64 16.85
C HIS A 100 -7.91 -15.24 16.28
N MET A 101 -8.95 -14.52 15.86
CA MET A 101 -8.84 -13.17 15.34
C MET A 101 -9.72 -12.22 16.15
N THR A 102 -9.14 -11.17 16.74
CA THR A 102 -9.90 -10.02 17.19
C THR A 102 -9.90 -8.99 16.09
N VAL A 103 -11.07 -8.66 15.56
CA VAL A 103 -11.25 -7.62 14.54
C VAL A 103 -11.66 -6.33 15.23
N LEU A 104 -10.85 -5.27 15.09
CA LEU A 104 -11.18 -3.90 15.48
C LEU A 104 -11.51 -3.09 14.24
N ASP A 105 -12.74 -2.60 14.12
CA ASP A 105 -13.20 -1.82 12.96
C ASP A 105 -14.15 -0.69 13.40
N ALA A 106 -13.99 0.48 12.81
CA ALA A 106 -14.83 1.64 13.10
C ALA A 106 -16.12 1.65 12.29
N LEU A 107 -16.29 0.70 11.34
CA LEU A 107 -17.45 0.61 10.43
C LEU A 107 -17.74 1.96 9.75
N THR A 108 -16.70 2.58 9.18
CA THR A 108 -16.85 3.76 8.35
C THR A 108 -17.52 3.38 7.01
N TYR A 109 -17.52 4.29 6.03
CA TYR A 109 -18.30 4.12 4.80
C TYR A 109 -18.05 2.82 4.00
N ALA A 110 -16.85 2.23 4.09
CA ALA A 110 -16.49 1.00 3.37
C ALA A 110 -16.41 -0.26 4.24
N GLY A 111 -16.50 -0.11 5.56
CA GLY A 111 -16.50 -1.20 6.51
C GLY A 111 -17.92 -1.69 6.79
N LYS A 112 -18.17 -2.99 6.60
CA LYS A 112 -19.48 -3.61 6.87
C LYS A 112 -19.31 -4.83 7.76
N ARG A 113 -20.10 -4.93 8.84
CA ARG A 113 -20.05 -6.09 9.72
C ARG A 113 -20.39 -7.39 8.98
N GLU A 114 -21.30 -7.32 8.00
CA GLU A 114 -21.73 -8.42 7.15
C GLU A 114 -20.59 -9.02 6.32
N ASN A 115 -19.50 -8.27 6.07
CA ASN A 115 -18.33 -8.80 5.38
C ASN A 115 -17.63 -9.93 6.15
N LEU A 116 -17.97 -10.11 7.44
CA LEU A 116 -17.43 -11.17 8.29
C LEU A 116 -18.43 -12.33 8.49
N ASP A 117 -19.57 -12.31 7.83
CA ASP A 117 -20.55 -13.39 7.90
C ASP A 117 -19.97 -14.70 7.38
N GLY A 118 -20.28 -15.81 8.05
CA GLY A 118 -19.71 -17.12 7.70
C GLY A 118 -18.36 -17.43 8.32
N VAL A 119 -17.69 -16.46 8.99
CA VAL A 119 -16.51 -16.75 9.83
C VAL A 119 -16.97 -17.43 11.12
N PRO A 120 -16.39 -18.60 11.48
CA PRO A 120 -16.79 -19.32 12.69
C PRO A 120 -16.61 -18.46 13.95
N ALA A 121 -17.64 -18.40 14.80
CA ALA A 121 -17.62 -17.60 16.04
C ALA A 121 -16.47 -17.98 16.99
N ALA A 122 -15.99 -19.23 16.93
CA ALA A 122 -14.84 -19.68 17.72
C ALA A 122 -13.52 -19.00 17.30
N ASN A 123 -13.45 -18.52 16.06
CA ASN A 123 -12.25 -17.88 15.50
C ASN A 123 -12.30 -16.36 15.51
N LEU A 124 -13.43 -15.74 15.89
CA LEU A 124 -13.67 -14.31 15.68
C LEU A 124 -14.23 -13.63 16.93
N THR A 125 -13.54 -12.61 17.39
CA THR A 125 -14.08 -11.59 18.28
C THR A 125 -14.17 -10.27 17.51
N PHE A 126 -15.35 -9.66 17.44
CA PHE A 126 -15.52 -8.35 16.79
C PHE A 126 -15.63 -7.23 17.82
N VAL A 127 -14.85 -6.18 17.62
CA VAL A 127 -14.88 -4.95 18.44
C VAL A 127 -15.16 -3.77 17.54
N HIS A 128 -16.27 -3.08 17.77
CA HIS A 128 -16.58 -1.82 17.10
C HIS A 128 -15.82 -0.70 17.79
N GLY A 129 -14.91 -0.03 17.08
CA GLY A 129 -14.12 1.07 17.63
C GLY A 129 -13.07 1.63 16.69
N ASN A 130 -12.52 2.76 17.10
CA ASN A 130 -11.53 3.51 16.31
C ASN A 130 -10.11 3.20 16.80
N ILE A 131 -9.19 2.97 15.88
CA ILE A 131 -7.76 2.74 16.17
C ILE A 131 -7.07 3.94 16.83
N CYS A 132 -7.64 5.14 16.72
CA CYS A 132 -7.13 6.34 17.38
C CYS A 132 -7.50 6.41 18.88
N ASP A 133 -8.40 5.54 19.36
CA ASP A 133 -8.76 5.42 20.76
C ASP A 133 -7.74 4.54 21.49
N ALA A 134 -6.77 5.20 22.13
CA ALA A 134 -5.67 4.53 22.81
C ALA A 134 -6.13 3.68 24.01
N GLU A 135 -7.19 4.09 24.71
CA GLU A 135 -7.73 3.35 25.86
C GLU A 135 -8.42 2.07 25.38
N LEU A 136 -9.24 2.17 24.34
CA LEU A 136 -9.86 1.02 23.69
C LEU A 136 -8.78 0.04 23.18
N VAL A 137 -7.81 0.52 22.42
CA VAL A 137 -6.72 -0.32 21.89
C VAL A 137 -5.98 -1.03 23.01
N GLU A 138 -5.61 -0.33 24.08
CA GLU A 138 -4.93 -0.93 25.23
C GLU A 138 -5.79 -1.99 25.92
N SER A 139 -7.10 -1.76 26.02
CA SER A 139 -8.05 -2.71 26.65
C SER A 139 -8.11 -4.07 25.94
N LEU A 140 -7.78 -4.13 24.64
CA LEU A 140 -7.76 -5.37 23.87
C LEU A 140 -6.66 -6.33 24.34
N PHE A 141 -5.56 -5.81 24.88
CA PHE A 141 -4.42 -6.59 25.36
C PHE A 141 -4.55 -6.99 26.83
N SER A 142 -5.38 -6.29 27.60
CA SER A 142 -5.54 -6.53 29.05
C SER A 142 -6.42 -7.74 29.39
N GLY A 143 -6.99 -8.43 28.38
CA GLY A 143 -7.90 -9.56 28.59
C GLY A 143 -9.28 -9.19 29.14
N LEU A 144 -9.54 -7.92 29.44
CA LEU A 144 -10.82 -7.44 30.03
C LEU A 144 -12.02 -7.64 29.06
N ASN A 145 -11.79 -7.76 27.78
CA ASN A 145 -12.83 -7.99 26.76
C ASN A 145 -13.09 -9.49 26.46
N GLN A 146 -12.40 -10.40 27.11
CA GLN A 146 -12.56 -11.85 26.91
C GLN A 146 -13.74 -12.39 27.76
N ARG A 147 -14.96 -12.08 27.32
CA ARG A 147 -16.20 -12.67 27.94
C ARG A 147 -16.49 -14.10 27.44
N SER A 148 -15.57 -14.73 26.72
CA SER A 148 -15.74 -16.10 26.24
C SER A 148 -15.28 -17.11 27.31
N ALA A 149 -16.08 -18.17 27.53
CA ALA A 149 -15.77 -19.25 28.45
C ALA A 149 -14.57 -20.13 28.03
N ALA A 150 -14.06 -20.00 26.84
CA ALA A 150 -12.82 -20.59 26.37
C ALA A 150 -11.68 -19.56 26.50
N ALA A 151 -10.56 -19.96 27.10
CA ALA A 151 -9.38 -19.09 27.23
C ALA A 151 -8.81 -18.78 25.84
N VAL A 152 -9.10 -17.59 25.31
CA VAL A 152 -8.48 -17.09 24.09
C VAL A 152 -7.02 -16.75 24.40
N PRO A 153 -6.03 -17.21 23.61
CA PRO A 153 -4.63 -16.87 23.84
C PRO A 153 -4.40 -15.35 23.82
N PRO A 154 -3.32 -14.83 24.43
CA PRO A 154 -2.95 -13.43 24.29
C PRO A 154 -2.73 -13.05 22.82
N ILE A 155 -3.03 -11.80 22.45
CA ILE A 155 -2.71 -11.26 21.12
C ILE A 155 -1.19 -11.29 20.93
N GLY A 156 -0.74 -12.01 19.88
CA GLY A 156 0.69 -12.15 19.58
C GLY A 156 1.14 -11.31 18.38
N ALA A 157 0.19 -10.77 17.60
CA ALA A 157 0.51 -9.89 16.49
C ALA A 157 -0.64 -8.92 16.17
N ILE A 158 -0.30 -7.79 15.54
CA ILE A 158 -1.23 -6.88 14.87
C ILE A 158 -1.03 -7.01 13.35
N VAL A 159 -2.13 -7.14 12.60
CA VAL A 159 -2.18 -6.97 11.15
C VAL A 159 -3.04 -5.75 10.86
N HIS A 160 -2.40 -4.69 10.37
CA HIS A 160 -2.98 -3.35 10.35
C HIS A 160 -3.48 -2.97 8.96
N PHE A 161 -4.80 -3.19 8.70
CA PHE A 161 -5.48 -2.78 7.46
C PHE A 161 -6.25 -1.46 7.61
N ALA A 162 -6.62 -1.05 8.82
CA ALA A 162 -7.45 0.14 9.03
C ALA A 162 -6.78 1.38 8.44
N ALA A 163 -7.44 2.01 7.46
CA ALA A 163 -6.97 3.19 6.79
C ALA A 163 -8.12 3.92 6.09
N GLU A 164 -8.04 5.24 6.00
CA GLU A 164 -8.76 5.97 4.97
C GLU A 164 -8.02 5.81 3.65
N SER A 165 -8.74 5.45 2.54
CA SER A 165 -8.10 4.99 1.30
C SER A 165 -8.71 5.50 0.01
N HIS A 166 -9.66 6.44 0.04
CA HIS A 166 -10.29 6.98 -1.16
C HIS A 166 -9.59 8.27 -1.61
N ASN A 167 -8.84 8.23 -2.71
CA ASN A 167 -8.05 9.36 -3.21
C ASN A 167 -8.89 10.64 -3.36
N ASP A 168 -10.07 10.58 -3.99
CA ASP A 168 -10.91 11.76 -4.21
C ASP A 168 -11.37 12.40 -2.90
N ASN A 169 -11.70 11.57 -1.88
CA ASN A 169 -12.02 12.10 -0.55
C ASN A 169 -10.81 12.78 0.09
N SER A 170 -9.58 12.28 -0.12
CA SER A 170 -8.37 12.88 0.43
C SER A 170 -8.05 14.25 -0.15
N ILE A 171 -8.45 14.49 -1.40
CA ILE A 171 -8.30 15.79 -2.08
C ILE A 171 -9.32 16.80 -1.51
N LEU A 172 -10.53 16.34 -1.18
CA LEU A 172 -11.57 17.19 -0.60
C LEU A 172 -11.29 17.54 0.86
N ASP A 173 -10.88 16.55 1.67
CA ASP A 173 -10.50 16.71 3.08
C ASP A 173 -9.44 15.67 3.47
N ALA A 174 -8.23 16.13 3.72
CA ALA A 174 -7.11 15.29 4.13
C ALA A 174 -7.12 14.93 5.64
N SER A 175 -7.91 15.63 6.46
CA SER A 175 -7.88 15.50 7.93
C SER A 175 -8.19 14.09 8.43
N PRO A 176 -9.22 13.37 7.92
CA PRO A 176 -9.47 11.98 8.29
C PRO A 176 -8.30 11.04 7.98
N PHE A 177 -7.60 11.30 6.85
CA PHE A 177 -6.44 10.50 6.42
C PHE A 177 -5.26 10.66 7.36
N LEU A 178 -4.95 11.89 7.77
CA LEU A 178 -3.89 12.15 8.75
C LEU A 178 -4.23 11.54 10.11
N ASN A 179 -5.47 11.69 10.55
CA ASN A 179 -5.91 11.12 11.83
C ASN A 179 -5.85 9.58 11.80
N THR A 180 -6.51 8.94 10.86
CA THR A 180 -6.57 7.48 10.81
C THR A 180 -5.22 6.88 10.44
N ASN A 181 -4.61 7.30 9.32
CA ASN A 181 -3.44 6.63 8.77
C ASN A 181 -2.16 6.94 9.56
N VAL A 182 -2.04 8.14 10.14
CA VAL A 182 -0.83 8.53 10.89
C VAL A 182 -1.03 8.36 12.39
N THR A 183 -2.03 9.05 12.98
CA THR A 183 -2.26 9.00 14.44
C THR A 183 -2.72 7.60 14.87
N GLY A 184 -3.63 6.97 14.12
CA GLY A 184 -4.08 5.60 14.43
C GLY A 184 -2.93 4.59 14.34
N THR A 185 -2.06 4.69 13.32
CA THR A 185 -0.86 3.83 13.23
C THR A 185 0.06 4.04 14.44
N TYR A 186 0.28 5.30 14.86
CA TYR A 186 1.07 5.60 16.06
C TYR A 186 0.51 4.93 17.32
N VAL A 187 -0.80 5.01 17.54
CA VAL A 187 -1.45 4.38 18.70
C VAL A 187 -1.22 2.86 18.73
N LEU A 188 -1.37 2.21 17.58
CA LEU A 188 -1.15 0.77 17.45
C LEU A 188 0.32 0.38 17.63
N LEU A 189 1.26 1.18 17.11
CA LEU A 189 2.69 0.96 17.29
C LEU A 189 3.10 1.06 18.78
N GLU A 190 2.54 2.01 19.53
CA GLU A 190 2.78 2.15 20.94
C GLU A 190 2.21 0.97 21.74
N ALA A 191 1.02 0.48 21.38
CA ALA A 191 0.48 -0.73 21.98
C ALA A 191 1.36 -1.95 21.66
N ALA A 192 1.75 -2.15 20.40
CA ALA A 192 2.63 -3.25 19.99
C ALA A 192 3.97 -3.22 20.75
N ARG A 193 4.54 -2.02 20.95
CA ARG A 193 5.79 -1.83 21.70
C ARG A 193 5.64 -2.19 23.19
N ARG A 194 4.54 -1.75 23.85
CA ARG A 194 4.30 -2.05 25.27
C ARG A 194 4.10 -3.54 25.53
N HIS A 195 3.51 -4.26 24.58
CA HIS A 195 3.20 -5.69 24.71
C HIS A 195 4.22 -6.61 24.02
N ASP A 196 5.31 -6.07 23.44
CA ASP A 196 6.35 -6.80 22.70
C ASP A 196 5.80 -7.75 21.64
N ILE A 197 4.81 -7.32 20.85
CA ILE A 197 4.16 -8.13 19.83
C ILE A 197 4.59 -7.75 18.43
N ARG A 198 4.43 -8.71 17.48
CA ARG A 198 4.74 -8.47 16.06
C ARG A 198 3.73 -7.52 15.44
N PHE A 199 4.20 -6.64 14.55
CA PHE A 199 3.37 -5.66 13.84
C PHE A 199 3.57 -5.78 12.32
N HIS A 200 2.53 -6.12 11.59
CA HIS A 200 2.53 -6.08 10.14
C HIS A 200 1.67 -4.94 9.63
N HIS A 201 2.28 -4.03 8.85
CA HIS A 201 1.63 -2.85 8.28
C HIS A 201 1.31 -3.07 6.81
N ILE A 202 0.05 -2.87 6.42
CA ILE A 202 -0.39 -2.89 5.03
C ILE A 202 -0.31 -1.47 4.48
N SER A 203 0.49 -1.28 3.42
CA SER A 203 0.66 -0.02 2.71
C SER A 203 0.33 -0.19 1.22
N THR A 204 0.76 0.72 0.39
CA THR A 204 0.42 0.82 -1.03
C THR A 204 1.64 1.19 -1.86
N ASP A 205 1.66 0.81 -3.13
CA ASP A 205 2.66 1.24 -4.12
C ASP A 205 2.57 2.74 -4.44
N GLU A 206 1.44 3.38 -4.17
CA GLU A 206 1.25 4.82 -4.37
C GLU A 206 2.22 5.68 -3.57
N VAL A 207 2.87 5.13 -2.52
CA VAL A 207 3.91 5.85 -1.76
C VAL A 207 5.16 6.17 -2.58
N TYR A 208 5.39 5.42 -3.67
CA TYR A 208 6.53 5.63 -4.58
C TYR A 208 6.30 6.72 -5.63
N GLY A 209 5.06 7.21 -5.77
CA GLY A 209 4.65 8.14 -6.83
C GLY A 209 4.28 7.41 -8.11
N ASP A 210 4.40 8.07 -9.27
CA ASP A 210 4.07 7.49 -10.56
C ASP A 210 5.28 7.32 -11.49
N LEU A 211 5.07 6.48 -12.51
CA LEU A 211 6.00 6.24 -13.60
C LEU A 211 5.44 6.82 -14.91
N ALA A 212 6.31 7.19 -15.84
CA ALA A 212 5.88 7.50 -17.20
C ALA A 212 5.32 6.25 -17.90
N LEU A 213 4.37 6.42 -18.81
CA LEU A 213 3.72 5.28 -19.51
C LEU A 213 4.71 4.43 -20.31
N ASP A 214 5.77 5.04 -20.83
CA ASP A 214 6.83 4.43 -21.66
C ASP A 214 8.07 4.04 -20.85
N GLU A 215 8.09 4.27 -19.53
CA GLU A 215 9.23 3.93 -18.68
C GLU A 215 9.23 2.42 -18.37
N PRO A 216 10.30 1.66 -18.69
CA PRO A 216 10.31 0.21 -18.44
C PRO A 216 10.55 -0.17 -16.98
N ARG A 217 10.97 0.79 -16.13
CA ARG A 217 11.29 0.58 -14.72
C ARG A 217 10.04 0.20 -13.92
N LYS A 218 10.24 -0.65 -12.91
CA LYS A 218 9.28 -0.94 -11.84
C LYS A 218 9.80 -0.40 -10.51
N PHE A 219 8.91 -0.13 -9.58
CA PHE A 219 9.29 0.17 -8.21
C PHE A 219 9.81 -1.09 -7.51
N THR A 220 10.83 -0.89 -6.69
CA THR A 220 11.42 -1.90 -5.80
C THR A 220 11.39 -1.36 -4.37
N GLU A 221 11.73 -2.17 -3.38
CA GLU A 221 11.83 -1.74 -1.98
C GLU A 221 12.88 -0.64 -1.76
N LEU A 222 13.81 -0.46 -2.71
CA LEU A 222 14.83 0.59 -2.69
C LEU A 222 14.39 1.88 -3.38
N SER A 223 13.23 1.89 -4.03
CA SER A 223 12.70 3.09 -4.69
C SER A 223 12.39 4.18 -3.67
N PRO A 224 12.75 5.44 -3.93
CA PRO A 224 12.45 6.54 -3.02
C PRO A 224 10.95 6.82 -2.99
N TYR A 225 10.42 7.16 -1.81
CA TYR A 225 9.04 7.60 -1.65
C TYR A 225 8.85 8.99 -2.26
N LYS A 226 7.85 9.13 -3.14
CA LYS A 226 7.47 10.37 -3.83
C LYS A 226 5.94 10.45 -3.99
N PRO A 227 5.17 10.38 -2.89
CA PRO A 227 3.71 10.33 -2.96
C PRO A 227 3.14 11.56 -3.66
N SER A 228 2.15 11.35 -4.54
CA SER A 228 1.55 12.41 -5.38
C SER A 228 0.34 13.09 -4.72
N GLY A 229 -0.36 12.41 -3.82
CA GLY A 229 -1.61 12.88 -3.21
C GLY A 229 -1.64 12.81 -1.69
N PRO A 230 -2.65 13.43 -1.04
CA PRO A 230 -2.75 13.42 0.42
C PRO A 230 -2.89 12.00 1.01
N TYR A 231 -3.63 11.10 0.36
CA TYR A 231 -3.72 9.70 0.76
C TYR A 231 -2.36 9.03 0.76
N SER A 232 -1.67 9.02 -0.38
CA SER A 232 -0.37 8.37 -0.50
C SER A 232 0.69 9.00 0.40
N ALA A 233 0.63 10.32 0.64
CA ALA A 233 1.48 11.02 1.60
C ALA A 233 1.22 10.54 3.04
N SER A 234 -0.05 10.35 3.44
CA SER A 234 -0.40 9.82 4.77
C SER A 234 0.07 8.37 4.96
N LYS A 235 0.01 7.54 3.90
CA LYS A 235 0.54 6.17 3.92
C LYS A 235 2.08 6.14 4.00
N ALA A 236 2.75 7.02 3.24
CA ALA A 236 4.20 7.18 3.35
C ALA A 236 4.63 7.61 4.76
N ALA A 237 3.88 8.51 5.39
CA ALA A 237 4.14 8.92 6.77
C ALA A 237 3.98 7.74 7.76
N SER A 238 2.94 6.92 7.62
CA SER A 238 2.76 5.74 8.47
C SER A 238 3.86 4.70 8.26
N ASP A 239 4.31 4.45 7.02
CA ASP A 239 5.45 3.57 6.73
C ASP A 239 6.72 4.05 7.43
N HIS A 240 6.98 5.37 7.42
CA HIS A 240 8.12 5.94 8.13
C HIS A 240 8.01 5.78 9.65
N LEU A 241 6.82 5.91 10.24
CA LEU A 241 6.61 5.61 11.66
C LEU A 241 6.94 4.16 11.97
N VAL A 242 6.45 3.20 11.18
CA VAL A 242 6.72 1.76 11.38
C VAL A 242 8.22 1.48 11.35
N ARG A 243 8.95 2.03 10.38
CA ARG A 243 10.42 1.91 10.29
C ARG A 243 11.15 2.57 11.46
N ALA A 244 10.66 3.73 11.91
CA ALA A 244 11.23 4.43 13.07
C ALA A 244 11.07 3.63 14.36
N TRP A 245 9.89 3.01 14.60
CA TRP A 245 9.63 2.15 15.76
C TRP A 245 10.50 0.90 15.76
N HIS A 246 10.67 0.28 14.59
CA HIS A 246 11.63 -0.82 14.45
C HIS A 246 13.04 -0.37 14.82
N ARG A 247 13.54 0.68 14.18
CA ARG A 247 14.93 1.13 14.35
C ARG A 247 15.22 1.65 15.77
N THR A 248 14.28 2.38 16.37
CA THR A 248 14.49 3.06 17.66
C THR A 248 14.18 2.16 18.84
N HIS A 249 13.15 1.33 18.73
CA HIS A 249 12.62 0.54 19.84
C HIS A 249 12.79 -0.97 19.65
N GLY A 250 13.35 -1.43 18.53
CA GLY A 250 13.50 -2.85 18.22
C GLY A 250 12.16 -3.57 17.97
N LEU A 251 11.07 -2.82 17.71
CA LEU A 251 9.77 -3.43 17.48
C LEU A 251 9.82 -4.39 16.28
N LYS A 252 9.25 -5.57 16.43
CA LYS A 252 9.22 -6.63 15.40
C LYS A 252 8.22 -6.26 14.30
N THR A 253 8.63 -5.43 13.34
CA THR A 253 7.76 -4.94 12.27
C THR A 253 8.05 -5.58 10.92
N THR A 254 7.04 -5.64 10.06
CA THR A 254 7.15 -5.84 8.61
C THR A 254 6.16 -4.92 7.89
N ILE A 255 6.49 -4.51 6.66
CA ILE A 255 5.63 -3.67 5.81
C ILE A 255 5.37 -4.42 4.51
N SER A 256 4.14 -4.35 3.98
CA SER A 256 3.82 -4.71 2.60
C SER A 256 3.29 -3.50 1.84
N ASN A 257 3.89 -3.19 0.68
CA ASN A 257 3.35 -2.21 -0.26
C ASN A 257 2.72 -2.98 -1.42
N CYS A 258 1.39 -2.96 -1.50
CA CYS A 258 0.67 -3.73 -2.52
C CYS A 258 0.28 -2.87 -3.72
N SER A 259 0.12 -3.53 -4.86
CA SER A 259 -0.51 -2.99 -6.05
C SER A 259 -2.04 -2.94 -5.94
N ASN A 260 -2.74 -2.55 -7.01
CA ASN A 260 -4.19 -2.38 -7.01
C ASN A 260 -4.94 -3.71 -6.83
N ASN A 261 -5.65 -3.84 -5.73
CA ASN A 261 -6.43 -5.03 -5.42
C ASN A 261 -7.79 -5.04 -6.13
N TYR A 262 -8.26 -6.23 -6.51
CA TYR A 262 -9.62 -6.48 -6.99
C TYR A 262 -10.16 -7.79 -6.39
N GLY A 263 -11.49 -7.92 -6.30
CA GLY A 263 -12.11 -9.15 -5.80
C GLY A 263 -13.35 -8.92 -4.93
N PRO A 264 -13.80 -9.96 -4.20
CA PRO A 264 -14.95 -9.94 -3.28
C PRO A 264 -14.87 -8.83 -2.23
N TYR A 265 -16.03 -8.26 -1.86
CA TYR A 265 -16.17 -7.22 -0.83
C TYR A 265 -15.55 -5.85 -1.17
N GLN A 266 -15.06 -5.63 -2.40
CA GLN A 266 -14.56 -4.30 -2.79
C GLN A 266 -15.73 -3.33 -2.98
N HIS A 267 -15.67 -2.17 -2.32
CA HIS A 267 -16.74 -1.18 -2.34
C HIS A 267 -17.04 -0.68 -3.77
N VAL A 268 -18.32 -0.48 -4.07
CA VAL A 268 -18.85 -0.15 -5.42
C VAL A 268 -18.35 1.17 -6.00
N GLU A 269 -17.66 2.01 -5.22
CA GLU A 269 -17.02 3.23 -5.71
C GLU A 269 -15.70 2.96 -6.46
N LYS A 270 -15.05 1.82 -6.23
CA LYS A 270 -13.78 1.49 -6.87
C LYS A 270 -13.98 1.09 -8.33
N PHE A 271 -12.94 1.27 -9.16
CA PHE A 271 -13.06 1.17 -10.61
C PHE A 271 -13.72 -0.14 -11.09
N ILE A 272 -13.14 -1.30 -10.79
CA ILE A 272 -13.64 -2.61 -11.24
C ILE A 272 -15.07 -2.87 -10.72
N PRO A 273 -15.37 -2.80 -9.41
CA PRO A 273 -16.75 -3.06 -8.94
C PRO A 273 -17.76 -2.04 -9.45
N ARG A 274 -17.38 -0.77 -9.64
CA ARG A 274 -18.27 0.23 -10.22
C ARG A 274 -18.74 -0.16 -11.61
N GLN A 275 -17.80 -0.60 -12.48
CA GLN A 275 -18.14 -0.99 -13.85
C GLN A 275 -19.01 -2.25 -13.87
N ILE A 276 -18.66 -3.27 -13.08
CA ILE A 276 -19.43 -4.50 -12.96
C ILE A 276 -20.86 -4.18 -12.48
N THR A 277 -21.01 -3.46 -11.38
CA THR A 277 -22.32 -3.13 -10.81
C THR A 277 -23.11 -2.14 -11.66
N ASN A 278 -22.46 -1.26 -12.43
CA ASN A 278 -23.14 -0.46 -13.46
C ASN A 278 -23.82 -1.35 -14.48
N ILE A 279 -23.08 -2.31 -15.06
CA ILE A 279 -23.64 -3.24 -16.07
C ILE A 279 -24.80 -4.05 -15.47
N LEU A 280 -24.64 -4.58 -14.26
CA LEU A 280 -25.69 -5.35 -13.57
C LEU A 280 -26.95 -4.51 -13.29
N ALA A 281 -26.77 -3.23 -12.96
CA ALA A 281 -27.87 -2.29 -12.71
C ALA A 281 -28.44 -1.64 -14.00
N GLY A 282 -27.99 -2.04 -15.20
CA GLY A 282 -28.42 -1.43 -16.46
C GLY A 282 -27.88 -0.02 -16.72
N ILE A 283 -26.86 0.40 -16.00
CA ILE A 283 -26.17 1.69 -16.16
C ILE A 283 -24.98 1.49 -17.11
N ARG A 284 -24.75 2.41 -18.05
CA ARG A 284 -23.55 2.36 -18.89
C ARG A 284 -22.29 2.60 -18.05
N PRO A 285 -21.26 1.76 -18.20
CA PRO A 285 -19.96 1.97 -17.56
C PRO A 285 -19.35 3.34 -17.86
N LYS A 286 -18.48 3.83 -16.97
CA LYS A 286 -17.88 5.16 -17.06
C LYS A 286 -16.35 5.05 -17.10
N LEU A 287 -15.72 5.68 -18.10
CA LEU A 287 -14.28 5.70 -18.27
C LEU A 287 -13.74 7.13 -18.11
N TYR A 288 -12.79 7.32 -17.20
CA TYR A 288 -12.13 8.60 -16.98
C TYR A 288 -11.17 8.93 -18.12
N GLY A 289 -11.35 10.10 -18.75
CA GLY A 289 -10.50 10.56 -19.84
C GLY A 289 -10.35 9.50 -20.94
N PRO A 290 -9.14 9.32 -21.51
CA PRO A 290 -8.85 8.29 -22.52
C PRO A 290 -8.68 6.87 -21.95
N GLY A 291 -8.66 6.71 -20.61
CA GLY A 291 -8.46 5.41 -19.96
C GLY A 291 -7.05 4.83 -20.05
N LEU A 292 -6.04 5.64 -20.36
CA LEU A 292 -4.66 5.18 -20.59
C LEU A 292 -3.85 4.99 -19.31
N ALA A 293 -4.35 5.40 -18.15
CA ALA A 293 -3.67 5.17 -16.88
C ALA A 293 -3.51 3.67 -16.63
N VAL A 294 -2.26 3.25 -16.37
CA VAL A 294 -1.89 1.84 -16.13
C VAL A 294 -1.88 1.56 -14.63
N ARG A 295 -2.44 0.43 -14.25
CA ARG A 295 -2.39 -0.10 -12.89
C ARG A 295 -1.87 -1.52 -12.92
N ASP A 296 -1.13 -1.89 -11.88
CA ASP A 296 -0.75 -3.27 -11.60
C ASP A 296 -1.85 -3.89 -10.73
N TRP A 297 -2.51 -4.93 -11.22
CA TRP A 297 -3.68 -5.54 -10.59
C TRP A 297 -3.32 -6.86 -9.91
N ILE A 298 -3.79 -7.04 -8.68
CA ILE A 298 -3.63 -8.29 -7.92
C ILE A 298 -4.96 -8.72 -7.32
N SER A 299 -5.26 -10.03 -7.39
CA SER A 299 -6.38 -10.62 -6.65
C SER A 299 -6.22 -10.37 -5.15
N VAL A 300 -7.30 -9.97 -4.48
CA VAL A 300 -7.30 -9.78 -3.03
C VAL A 300 -6.96 -11.07 -2.27
N GLU A 301 -7.31 -12.24 -2.81
CA GLU A 301 -6.95 -13.53 -2.21
C GLU A 301 -5.43 -13.74 -2.24
N ASP A 302 -4.77 -13.41 -3.35
CA ASP A 302 -3.32 -13.48 -3.49
C ASP A 302 -2.63 -12.49 -2.55
N HIS A 303 -3.11 -11.25 -2.48
CA HIS A 303 -2.59 -10.27 -1.53
C HIS A 303 -2.71 -10.78 -0.08
N CYS A 304 -3.86 -11.32 0.32
CA CYS A 304 -4.06 -11.89 1.66
C CYS A 304 -3.11 -13.05 1.96
N SER A 305 -2.83 -13.91 0.97
CA SER A 305 -1.86 -15.01 1.09
C SER A 305 -0.43 -14.49 1.26
N ALA A 306 -0.07 -13.41 0.55
CA ALA A 306 1.21 -12.72 0.70
C ALA A 306 1.36 -12.13 2.11
N ILE A 307 0.32 -11.44 2.61
CA ILE A 307 0.31 -10.87 3.97
C ILE A 307 0.56 -11.94 5.02
N TRP A 308 -0.14 -13.09 4.93
CA TRP A 308 0.08 -14.20 5.84
C TRP A 308 1.51 -14.74 5.76
N THR A 309 2.05 -14.87 4.56
CA THR A 309 3.41 -15.32 4.33
C THR A 309 4.43 -14.35 4.93
N ILE A 310 4.25 -13.04 4.74
CA ILE A 310 5.12 -12.00 5.30
C ILE A 310 5.00 -11.96 6.83
N LEU A 311 3.77 -12.02 7.38
CA LEU A 311 3.55 -12.06 8.83
C LEU A 311 4.31 -13.22 9.48
N THR A 312 4.28 -14.41 8.87
CA THR A 312 4.80 -15.64 9.49
C THR A 312 6.27 -15.91 9.17
N ARG A 313 6.78 -15.47 8.02
CA ARG A 313 8.11 -15.81 7.52
C ARG A 313 8.97 -14.61 7.13
N GLY A 314 8.36 -13.41 6.99
CA GLY A 314 9.08 -12.20 6.61
C GLY A 314 10.16 -11.83 7.62
N ARG A 315 11.28 -11.31 7.12
CA ARG A 315 12.36 -10.78 7.96
C ARG A 315 11.89 -9.53 8.69
N ILE A 316 12.20 -9.45 9.97
CA ILE A 316 11.85 -8.31 10.82
C ILE A 316 12.59 -7.05 10.32
N GLY A 317 11.87 -5.92 10.28
CA GLY A 317 12.35 -4.64 9.78
C GLY A 317 12.21 -4.45 8.27
N GLU A 318 11.87 -5.50 7.52
CA GLU A 318 11.84 -5.46 6.07
C GLU A 318 10.49 -5.02 5.49
N THR A 319 10.59 -4.44 4.29
CA THR A 319 9.47 -4.13 3.40
C THR A 319 9.44 -5.15 2.28
N TYR A 320 8.25 -5.55 1.83
CA TYR A 320 8.01 -6.43 0.68
C TYR A 320 6.98 -5.79 -0.25
N LEU A 321 7.28 -5.74 -1.54
CA LEU A 321 6.32 -5.36 -2.55
C LEU A 321 5.46 -6.56 -2.93
N VAL A 322 4.14 -6.34 -3.05
CA VAL A 322 3.17 -7.41 -3.32
C VAL A 322 2.39 -7.09 -4.60
N GLY A 323 2.76 -7.73 -5.70
CA GLY A 323 2.15 -7.58 -7.01
C GLY A 323 2.13 -8.90 -7.79
N ALA A 324 1.33 -8.94 -8.84
CA ALA A 324 1.13 -10.13 -9.69
C ALA A 324 1.57 -9.89 -11.16
N ASN A 325 2.31 -8.81 -11.46
CA ASN A 325 2.66 -8.39 -12.83
C ASN A 325 1.42 -8.15 -13.71
N GLY A 326 0.31 -7.71 -13.12
CA GLY A 326 -0.97 -7.48 -13.76
C GLY A 326 -1.11 -6.07 -14.34
N GLU A 327 -0.14 -5.59 -15.12
CA GLU A 327 -0.15 -4.24 -15.68
C GLU A 327 -1.15 -4.11 -16.85
N TYR A 328 -2.27 -3.42 -16.60
CA TYR A 328 -3.28 -3.10 -17.62
C TYR A 328 -3.69 -1.64 -17.52
N ASN A 329 -3.96 -1.01 -18.67
CA ASN A 329 -4.61 0.31 -18.66
C ASN A 329 -6.12 0.18 -18.37
N ASN A 330 -6.73 1.25 -17.90
CA ASN A 330 -8.12 1.22 -17.46
C ASN A 330 -9.10 0.89 -18.61
N ILE A 331 -8.81 1.32 -19.85
CA ILE A 331 -9.69 1.02 -21.00
C ILE A 331 -9.67 -0.48 -21.34
N ASP A 332 -8.51 -1.16 -21.25
CA ASP A 332 -8.43 -2.59 -21.52
C ASP A 332 -9.10 -3.41 -20.42
N VAL A 333 -8.96 -2.99 -19.15
CA VAL A 333 -9.72 -3.61 -18.04
C VAL A 333 -11.22 -3.45 -18.26
N LEU A 334 -11.68 -2.26 -18.65
CA LEU A 334 -13.12 -2.04 -18.92
C LEU A 334 -13.63 -2.90 -20.08
N ARG A 335 -12.88 -2.98 -21.18
CA ARG A 335 -13.22 -3.84 -22.33
C ARG A 335 -13.25 -5.31 -21.97
N MET A 336 -12.36 -5.76 -21.10
CA MET A 336 -12.34 -7.12 -20.57
C MET A 336 -13.60 -7.41 -19.73
N ILE A 337 -14.01 -6.48 -18.85
CA ILE A 337 -15.27 -6.58 -18.10
C ILE A 337 -16.46 -6.67 -19.05
N LEU A 338 -16.54 -5.78 -20.05
CA LEU A 338 -17.63 -5.78 -21.03
C LEU A 338 -17.70 -7.11 -21.79
N LYS A 339 -16.56 -7.62 -22.28
CA LYS A 339 -16.44 -8.92 -22.96
C LYS A 339 -16.97 -10.06 -22.06
N LEU A 340 -16.48 -10.16 -20.81
CA LEU A 340 -16.87 -11.19 -19.85
C LEU A 340 -18.35 -11.13 -19.46
N MET A 341 -18.96 -9.93 -19.55
CA MET A 341 -20.38 -9.72 -19.27
C MET A 341 -21.27 -9.74 -20.53
N GLY A 342 -20.72 -10.13 -21.70
CA GLY A 342 -21.46 -10.28 -22.94
C GLY A 342 -21.95 -8.96 -23.57
N ARG A 343 -21.19 -7.86 -23.35
CA ARG A 343 -21.50 -6.52 -23.87
C ARG A 343 -20.54 -6.15 -25.01
N ASP A 344 -20.94 -5.16 -25.84
CA ASP A 344 -20.02 -4.58 -26.81
C ASP A 344 -18.84 -3.91 -26.14
N ALA A 345 -17.63 -4.08 -26.70
CA ALA A 345 -16.39 -3.59 -26.12
C ALA A 345 -16.31 -2.05 -25.99
N ASN A 346 -17.18 -1.30 -26.67
CA ASN A 346 -17.27 0.15 -26.63
C ASN A 346 -18.57 0.66 -25.98
N ASP A 347 -19.32 -0.20 -25.29
CA ASP A 347 -20.57 0.17 -24.60
C ASP A 347 -20.27 0.86 -23.25
N PHE A 348 -19.61 2.03 -23.29
CA PHE A 348 -19.32 2.87 -22.14
C PHE A 348 -19.34 4.35 -22.50
N ASP A 349 -19.42 5.22 -21.50
CA ASP A 349 -19.31 6.66 -21.64
C ASP A 349 -17.96 7.17 -21.16
N HIS A 350 -17.35 8.12 -21.88
CA HIS A 350 -16.22 8.89 -21.37
C HIS A 350 -16.71 9.98 -20.40
N VAL A 351 -16.04 10.10 -19.27
CA VAL A 351 -16.26 11.18 -18.29
C VAL A 351 -14.96 11.99 -18.13
N ASN A 352 -15.05 13.15 -17.46
CA ASN A 352 -13.89 14.01 -17.23
C ASN A 352 -12.78 13.25 -16.51
N ASP A 353 -11.54 13.51 -16.91
CA ASP A 353 -10.38 12.94 -16.24
C ASP A 353 -10.14 13.61 -14.87
N ARG A 354 -9.47 12.89 -13.98
CA ARG A 354 -9.11 13.39 -12.64
C ARG A 354 -7.91 14.32 -12.72
N PRO A 355 -7.97 15.52 -12.12
CA PRO A 355 -6.78 16.37 -12.03
C PRO A 355 -5.66 15.65 -11.23
N GLY A 356 -4.44 15.64 -11.80
CA GLY A 356 -3.27 15.08 -11.11
C GLY A 356 -3.28 13.57 -10.90
N GLY A 357 -4.05 12.82 -11.72
CA GLY A 357 -4.07 11.37 -11.65
C GLY A 357 -2.73 10.75 -12.07
N ASP A 358 -2.22 9.81 -11.28
CA ASP A 358 -0.99 9.08 -11.59
C ASP A 358 -1.14 8.25 -12.87
N LYS A 359 -0.09 8.25 -13.69
CA LYS A 359 -0.10 7.65 -15.04
C LYS A 359 0.09 6.14 -15.00
N ARG A 360 1.09 5.67 -14.26
CA ARG A 360 1.43 4.24 -14.21
C ARG A 360 1.97 3.84 -12.85
N TYR A 361 1.46 2.72 -12.35
CA TYR A 361 2.03 1.96 -11.25
C TYR A 361 2.51 0.61 -11.78
N ALA A 362 3.71 0.22 -11.37
CA ALA A 362 4.28 -1.09 -11.62
C ALA A 362 5.29 -1.42 -10.52
N ILE A 363 5.16 -2.58 -9.92
CA ILE A 363 6.03 -3.00 -8.82
C ILE A 363 6.73 -4.31 -9.14
N ASP A 364 7.91 -4.51 -8.55
CA ASP A 364 8.71 -5.72 -8.65
C ASP A 364 8.59 -6.52 -7.34
N ALA A 365 7.85 -7.63 -7.39
CA ALA A 365 7.64 -8.53 -6.25
C ALA A 365 8.72 -9.62 -6.12
N THR A 366 9.83 -9.53 -6.85
CA THR A 366 10.88 -10.56 -6.88
C THR A 366 11.43 -10.88 -5.49
N LYS A 367 11.59 -9.88 -4.62
CA LYS A 367 12.06 -10.10 -3.25
C LYS A 367 11.13 -11.01 -2.46
N LEU A 368 9.83 -10.77 -2.49
CA LEU A 368 8.82 -11.61 -1.84
C LEU A 368 8.87 -13.04 -2.38
N GLN A 369 8.97 -13.19 -3.70
CA GLN A 369 9.02 -14.48 -4.36
C GLN A 369 10.29 -15.28 -4.02
N THR A 370 11.45 -14.63 -4.08
CA THR A 370 12.74 -15.30 -3.88
C THR A 370 13.06 -15.56 -2.41
N GLU A 371 12.77 -14.63 -1.51
CA GLU A 371 13.08 -14.79 -0.09
C GLU A 371 12.06 -15.67 0.64
N LEU A 372 10.77 -15.54 0.32
CA LEU A 372 9.70 -16.21 1.05
C LEU A 372 9.04 -17.36 0.25
N GLY A 373 9.38 -17.52 -1.04
CA GLY A 373 8.82 -18.54 -1.92
C GLY A 373 7.33 -18.36 -2.16
N TRP A 374 6.82 -17.12 -2.06
CA TRP A 374 5.43 -16.82 -2.36
C TRP A 374 5.24 -16.63 -3.88
N ALA A 375 4.10 -17.07 -4.39
CA ALA A 375 3.68 -16.80 -5.76
C ALA A 375 2.15 -16.54 -5.79
N PRO A 376 1.66 -15.66 -6.67
CA PRO A 376 0.23 -15.46 -6.86
C PRO A 376 -0.40 -16.72 -7.47
N ARG A 377 -1.64 -16.99 -7.09
CA ARG A 377 -2.47 -18.07 -7.66
C ARG A 377 -3.08 -17.62 -9.00
N TYR A 378 -3.60 -16.39 -9.04
CA TYR A 378 -4.18 -15.81 -10.24
C TYR A 378 -3.08 -15.15 -11.08
N THR A 379 -2.47 -15.90 -11.98
CA THR A 379 -1.48 -15.42 -12.95
C THR A 379 -2.15 -14.91 -14.22
N ASP A 380 -3.40 -15.32 -14.49
CA ASP A 380 -4.27 -14.81 -15.53
C ASP A 380 -5.27 -13.83 -14.92
N PHE A 381 -5.13 -12.55 -15.30
CA PHE A 381 -6.02 -11.49 -14.81
C PHE A 381 -7.46 -11.66 -15.29
N GLU A 382 -7.69 -12.18 -16.52
CA GLU A 382 -9.03 -12.41 -17.07
C GLU A 382 -9.79 -13.48 -16.24
N GLU A 383 -9.11 -14.53 -15.79
CA GLU A 383 -9.67 -15.56 -14.91
C GLU A 383 -10.08 -14.97 -13.55
N GLY A 384 -9.20 -14.21 -12.90
CA GLY A 384 -9.50 -13.57 -11.62
C GLY A 384 -10.62 -12.53 -11.73
N LEU A 385 -10.68 -11.80 -12.84
CA LEU A 385 -11.73 -10.84 -13.14
C LEU A 385 -13.09 -11.52 -13.35
N ALA A 386 -13.12 -12.66 -14.06
CA ALA A 386 -14.34 -13.47 -14.24
C ALA A 386 -14.88 -13.97 -12.90
N ALA A 387 -14.03 -14.50 -12.03
CA ALA A 387 -14.42 -14.90 -10.68
C ALA A 387 -14.98 -13.74 -9.85
N THR A 388 -14.41 -12.55 -10.01
CA THR A 388 -14.90 -11.31 -9.37
C THR A 388 -16.28 -10.93 -9.89
N ILE A 389 -16.51 -10.97 -11.20
CA ILE A 389 -17.82 -10.69 -11.80
C ILE A 389 -18.87 -11.66 -11.26
N ASP A 390 -18.56 -12.95 -11.20
CA ASP A 390 -19.48 -13.96 -10.69
C ASP A 390 -19.82 -13.74 -9.21
N TRP A 391 -18.86 -13.29 -8.41
CA TRP A 391 -19.12 -12.91 -7.03
C TRP A 391 -20.13 -11.75 -6.94
N TYR A 392 -19.95 -10.65 -7.72
CA TYR A 392 -20.91 -9.52 -7.72
C TYR A 392 -22.29 -9.92 -8.20
N ARG A 393 -22.41 -10.83 -9.18
CA ARG A 393 -23.69 -11.39 -9.62
C ARG A 393 -24.40 -12.15 -8.50
N ALA A 394 -23.66 -12.93 -7.73
CA ALA A 394 -24.22 -13.74 -6.65
C ALA A 394 -24.55 -12.93 -5.39
N HIS A 395 -24.03 -11.72 -5.25
CA HIS A 395 -24.13 -10.92 -4.02
C HIS A 395 -24.78 -9.56 -4.26
N GLU A 396 -25.84 -9.52 -5.08
CA GLU A 396 -26.55 -8.28 -5.44
C GLU A 396 -27.06 -7.54 -4.19
N ASN A 397 -27.63 -8.25 -3.21
CA ASN A 397 -28.14 -7.68 -1.98
C ASN A 397 -27.04 -6.99 -1.13
N TRP A 398 -25.78 -7.37 -1.30
CA TRP A 398 -24.65 -6.79 -0.58
C TRP A 398 -24.23 -5.42 -1.14
N TRP A 399 -24.20 -5.26 -2.47
CA TRP A 399 -23.71 -4.04 -3.11
C TRP A 399 -24.81 -3.05 -3.50
N MET A 400 -26.04 -3.51 -3.75
CA MET A 400 -27.17 -2.69 -4.22
C MET A 400 -27.49 -1.51 -3.27
N PRO A 401 -27.48 -1.66 -1.93
CA PRO A 401 -27.76 -0.57 -1.02
C PRO A 401 -26.82 0.64 -1.18
N ASP A 402 -25.54 0.41 -1.50
CA ASP A 402 -24.56 1.48 -1.65
C ASP A 402 -24.54 2.10 -3.05
N LYS A 403 -25.13 1.39 -4.02
CA LYS A 403 -25.01 1.74 -5.45
C LYS A 403 -25.62 3.08 -5.79
N ALA A 404 -26.86 3.33 -5.36
CA ALA A 404 -27.57 4.58 -5.67
C ALA A 404 -26.85 5.80 -5.10
N GLY A 405 -26.39 5.73 -3.84
CA GLY A 405 -25.65 6.80 -3.18
C GLY A 405 -24.30 7.07 -3.87
N THR A 406 -23.61 6.01 -4.28
CA THR A 406 -22.34 6.11 -4.99
C THR A 406 -22.50 6.81 -6.35
N GLU A 407 -23.46 6.41 -7.17
CA GLU A 407 -23.69 7.05 -8.49
C GLU A 407 -24.18 8.48 -8.35
N GLU A 408 -24.99 8.81 -7.35
CA GLU A 408 -25.41 10.19 -7.08
C GLU A 408 -24.22 11.08 -6.69
N LYS A 409 -23.27 10.56 -5.87
CA LYS A 409 -22.04 11.24 -5.52
C LYS A 409 -21.20 11.54 -6.77
N TYR A 410 -20.99 10.55 -7.64
CA TYR A 410 -20.23 10.73 -8.88
C TYR A 410 -20.92 11.69 -9.85
N ARG A 411 -22.23 11.63 -9.97
CA ARG A 411 -23.01 12.57 -10.80
C ARG A 411 -22.82 14.03 -10.33
N LYS A 412 -22.78 14.28 -9.02
CA LYS A 412 -22.53 15.62 -8.46
C LYS A 412 -21.09 16.11 -8.72
N GLN A 413 -20.15 15.18 -8.90
CA GLN A 413 -18.76 15.46 -9.22
C GLN A 413 -18.51 15.61 -10.74
N GLY A 414 -19.54 15.44 -11.58
CA GLY A 414 -19.42 15.51 -13.03
C GLY A 414 -18.91 14.24 -13.71
N HIS A 415 -19.06 13.10 -13.04
CA HIS A 415 -18.54 11.79 -13.50
C HIS A 415 -19.64 10.77 -13.77
#